data_5cee79632cc37e12fc6f226589348ebc
#
_entry.id   5cee79632cc37e12fc6f226589348ebc
#
_cell.length_a   1.000
_cell.length_b   1.000
_cell.length_c   1.000
_cell.angle_alpha   90.00
_cell.angle_beta   90.00
_cell.angle_gamma   90.00
#
_symmetry.space_group_name_H-M   'P 1'
#
loop_
_entity.id
_entity.type
_entity.pdbx_description
1 polymer ?
#
loop_
_entity_poly.entity_id
_entity_poly.type
_entity_poly.pdbx_seq_one_letter_code
_entity_poly.pdbx_strand_id
1 'polypeptide(L)'
;MVDPGEVADRISLVRDEIIRAGGVDVQLVAVTKSFSRDAIAAAVLGGCDAVGENYAQELLTKVEEGLPPVDIHFIGGLQSNKVKLIAPHVALWQSVDSMSVIHEIAKRAPGARVLLQVNTTGELTKGGIEPHDVASFLDVAVQAGLVVEGLMTIGPTTTGVRERQESFTSLRRIVDEMGLSVCSMGMSDDFVQAVECGSTMVRVGSRLFGQRLA
;
A
#
# COMPACT_ATOMS: atom_id res chain seq x y z
N MET A 1 17.13 17.83 -0.86
CA MET A 1 15.83 18.54 -0.78
C MET A 1 14.98 18.01 -1.92
N VAL A 2 13.74 17.68 -1.70
CA VAL A 2 12.81 17.21 -2.74
C VAL A 2 12.30 18.43 -3.50
N ASP A 3 12.43 18.44 -4.84
CA ASP A 3 11.90 19.49 -5.70
C ASP A 3 10.43 19.18 -6.03
N PRO A 4 9.47 20.02 -5.61
CA PRO A 4 8.05 19.76 -5.85
C PRO A 4 7.66 19.74 -7.33
N GLY A 5 8.34 20.56 -8.17
CA GLY A 5 8.11 20.58 -9.62
C GLY A 5 8.51 19.26 -10.28
N GLU A 6 9.72 18.77 -9.98
CA GLU A 6 10.16 17.46 -10.47
C GLU A 6 9.25 16.31 -10.01
N VAL A 7 8.75 16.36 -8.76
CA VAL A 7 7.84 15.34 -8.26
C VAL A 7 6.50 15.36 -9.01
N ALA A 8 5.96 16.56 -9.26
CA ALA A 8 4.72 16.71 -10.02
C ALA A 8 4.86 16.16 -11.46
N ASP A 9 5.97 16.47 -12.14
CA ASP A 9 6.25 15.94 -13.46
C ASP A 9 6.35 14.40 -13.47
N ARG A 10 7.03 13.84 -12.47
CA ARG A 10 7.16 12.38 -12.31
C ARG A 10 5.82 11.72 -11.99
N ILE A 11 4.97 12.34 -11.18
CA ILE A 11 3.59 11.85 -10.93
C ILE A 11 2.80 11.83 -12.23
N SER A 12 2.86 12.89 -13.03
CA SER A 12 2.19 12.94 -14.34
C SER A 12 2.66 11.81 -15.25
N LEU A 13 3.97 11.58 -15.36
CA LEU A 13 4.52 10.48 -16.15
C LEU A 13 4.04 9.10 -15.67
N VAL A 14 3.99 8.86 -14.35
CA VAL A 14 3.48 7.60 -13.78
C VAL A 14 2.00 7.43 -14.10
N ARG A 15 1.19 8.48 -14.01
CA ARG A 15 -0.23 8.42 -14.38
C ARG A 15 -0.43 8.12 -15.86
N ASP A 16 0.38 8.70 -16.74
CA ASP A 16 0.36 8.40 -18.18
C ASP A 16 0.73 6.93 -18.46
N GLU A 17 1.70 6.37 -17.72
CA GLU A 17 2.05 4.96 -17.83
C GLU A 17 0.91 4.05 -17.34
N ILE A 18 0.23 4.40 -16.22
CA ILE A 18 -0.96 3.71 -15.72
C ILE A 18 -2.06 3.67 -16.79
N ILE A 19 -2.37 4.82 -17.38
CA ILE A 19 -3.40 4.93 -18.44
C ILE A 19 -3.02 4.09 -19.66
N ARG A 20 -1.76 4.14 -20.09
CA ARG A 20 -1.27 3.32 -21.23
C ARG A 20 -1.31 1.81 -20.97
N ALA A 21 -1.18 1.41 -19.70
CA ALA A 21 -1.35 0.01 -19.26
C ALA A 21 -2.83 -0.43 -19.14
N GLY A 22 -3.77 0.44 -19.50
CA GLY A 22 -5.21 0.15 -19.41
C GLY A 22 -5.83 0.44 -18.04
N GLY A 23 -5.09 1.09 -17.12
CA GLY A 23 -5.60 1.45 -15.80
C GLY A 23 -6.61 2.58 -15.87
N VAL A 24 -7.83 2.31 -15.38
CA VAL A 24 -8.89 3.30 -15.19
C VAL A 24 -9.09 3.45 -13.68
N ASP A 25 -9.07 4.68 -13.19
CA ASP A 25 -9.27 5.00 -11.75
C ASP A 25 -8.32 4.28 -10.79
N VAL A 26 -7.09 3.99 -11.26
CA VAL A 26 -6.05 3.39 -10.42
C VAL A 26 -5.49 4.42 -9.45
N GLN A 27 -5.59 4.16 -8.15
CA GLN A 27 -5.05 5.02 -7.11
C GLN A 27 -3.52 4.99 -7.09
N LEU A 28 -2.90 6.17 -7.03
CA LEU A 28 -1.46 6.34 -6.89
C LEU A 28 -1.10 6.70 -5.44
N VAL A 29 -0.53 5.74 -4.73
CA VAL A 29 0.03 5.96 -3.39
C VAL A 29 1.51 6.35 -3.51
N ALA A 30 1.84 7.57 -3.12
CA ALA A 30 3.23 8.06 -3.11
C ALA A 30 3.94 7.56 -1.86
N VAL A 31 4.95 6.68 -2.02
CA VAL A 31 5.67 6.06 -0.89
C VAL A 31 6.77 6.98 -0.40
N THR A 32 6.54 7.62 0.74
CA THR A 32 7.39 8.69 1.31
C THR A 32 8.32 8.23 2.43
N LYS A 33 8.38 6.91 2.69
CA LYS A 33 9.31 6.35 3.68
C LYS A 33 10.76 6.77 3.44
N SER A 34 11.48 7.12 4.50
CA SER A 34 12.87 7.60 4.48
C SER A 34 13.08 8.95 3.77
N PHE A 35 12.02 9.70 3.52
CA PHE A 35 12.06 11.09 3.08
C PHE A 35 11.48 12.00 4.17
N SER A 36 11.84 13.29 4.16
CA SER A 36 11.25 14.27 5.05
C SER A 36 9.77 14.54 4.71
N ARG A 37 9.08 15.27 5.58
CA ARG A 37 7.70 15.73 5.33
C ARG A 37 7.54 16.50 4.01
N ASP A 38 8.63 17.10 3.50
CA ASP A 38 8.60 17.85 2.23
C ASP A 38 8.25 16.96 1.05
N ALA A 39 8.62 15.65 1.11
CA ALA A 39 8.21 14.69 0.10
C ALA A 39 6.69 14.45 0.11
N ILE A 40 6.06 14.47 1.29
CA ILE A 40 4.60 14.39 1.41
C ILE A 40 3.96 15.63 0.78
N ALA A 41 4.45 16.82 1.13
CA ALA A 41 3.93 18.06 0.56
C ALA A 41 4.08 18.10 -0.97
N ALA A 42 5.24 17.68 -1.50
CA ALA A 42 5.48 17.60 -2.94
C ALA A 42 4.55 16.59 -3.64
N ALA A 43 4.31 15.42 -3.03
CA ALA A 43 3.40 14.41 -3.57
C ALA A 43 1.95 14.91 -3.62
N VAL A 44 1.50 15.61 -2.57
CA VAL A 44 0.14 16.20 -2.50
C VAL A 44 -0.01 17.27 -3.57
N LEU A 45 0.96 18.17 -3.72
CA LEU A 45 0.96 19.19 -4.78
C LEU A 45 0.97 18.58 -6.18
N GLY A 46 1.66 17.46 -6.36
CA GLY A 46 1.69 16.70 -7.62
C GLY A 46 0.41 15.91 -7.89
N GLY A 47 -0.54 15.84 -6.96
CA GLY A 47 -1.84 15.18 -7.15
C GLY A 47 -1.79 13.66 -6.96
N CYS A 48 -1.01 13.14 -5.99
CA CYS A 48 -1.17 11.76 -5.53
C CYS A 48 -2.49 11.57 -4.78
N ASP A 49 -3.02 10.35 -4.76
CA ASP A 49 -4.29 10.06 -4.08
C ASP A 49 -4.09 9.84 -2.57
N ALA A 50 -2.92 9.32 -2.19
CA ALA A 50 -2.54 9.07 -0.81
C ALA A 50 -1.01 9.01 -0.67
N VAL A 51 -0.52 9.01 0.57
CA VAL A 51 0.88 8.75 0.88
C VAL A 51 1.05 7.45 1.65
N GLY A 52 2.15 6.73 1.38
CA GLY A 52 2.46 5.44 2.00
C GLY A 52 3.65 5.53 2.95
N GLU A 53 3.45 5.11 4.20
CA GLU A 53 4.48 5.06 5.24
C GLU A 53 4.76 3.63 5.71
N ASN A 54 6.02 3.35 5.99
CA ASN A 54 6.45 2.01 6.41
C ASN A 54 6.81 1.93 7.90
N TYR A 55 7.17 3.04 8.52
CA TYR A 55 7.74 3.07 9.85
C TYR A 55 6.91 3.95 10.78
N ALA A 56 6.37 3.36 11.85
CA ALA A 56 5.50 4.08 12.79
C ALA A 56 6.18 5.30 13.41
N GLN A 57 7.46 5.18 13.79
CA GLN A 57 8.20 6.29 14.40
C GLN A 57 8.42 7.45 13.42
N GLU A 58 8.75 7.12 12.18
CA GLU A 58 8.93 8.13 11.12
C GLU A 58 7.62 8.87 10.82
N LEU A 59 6.51 8.13 10.74
CA LEU A 59 5.18 8.73 10.58
C LEU A 59 4.88 9.73 11.70
N LEU A 60 5.11 9.35 12.96
CA LEU A 60 4.85 10.24 14.11
C LEU A 60 5.69 11.51 14.05
N THR A 61 6.98 11.42 13.73
CA THR A 61 7.83 12.60 13.55
C THR A 61 7.27 13.54 12.47
N LYS A 62 6.87 12.99 11.31
CA LYS A 62 6.29 13.80 10.24
C LYS A 62 4.96 14.46 10.64
N VAL A 63 4.12 13.75 11.40
CA VAL A 63 2.87 14.30 11.94
C VAL A 63 3.14 15.46 12.90
N GLU A 64 4.12 15.32 13.81
CA GLU A 64 4.52 16.37 14.74
C GLU A 64 5.04 17.63 14.01
N GLU A 65 5.71 17.44 12.89
CA GLU A 65 6.16 18.54 12.02
C GLU A 65 5.01 19.23 11.25
N GLY A 66 3.83 18.64 11.25
CA GLY A 66 2.64 19.10 10.54
C GLY A 66 2.58 18.61 9.09
N LEU A 67 1.49 17.95 8.72
CA LEU A 67 1.26 17.43 7.37
C LEU A 67 0.15 18.19 6.65
N PRO A 68 0.21 18.31 5.30
CA PRO A 68 -0.93 18.74 4.53
C PRO A 68 -2.07 17.73 4.65
N PRO A 69 -3.32 18.12 4.38
CA PRO A 69 -4.45 17.19 4.32
C PRO A 69 -4.19 16.12 3.25
N VAL A 70 -4.04 14.88 3.67
CA VAL A 70 -3.81 13.72 2.79
C VAL A 70 -4.12 12.43 3.53
N ASP A 71 -4.65 11.44 2.83
CA ASP A 71 -4.82 10.10 3.36
C ASP A 71 -3.46 9.42 3.54
N ILE A 72 -3.21 8.92 4.76
CA ILE A 72 -2.00 8.18 5.08
C ILE A 72 -2.32 6.69 5.05
N HIS A 73 -1.66 5.96 4.18
CA HIS A 73 -1.71 4.50 4.12
C HIS A 73 -0.50 3.92 4.85
N PHE A 74 -0.73 3.04 5.82
CA PHE A 74 0.36 2.30 6.44
C PHE A 74 0.61 1.02 5.66
N ILE A 75 1.81 0.91 5.08
CA ILE A 75 2.19 -0.16 4.14
C ILE A 75 3.40 -0.98 4.60
N GLY A 76 3.96 -0.67 5.77
CA GLY A 76 5.10 -1.39 6.35
C GLY A 76 4.68 -2.56 7.24
N GLY A 77 5.62 -3.42 7.59
CA GLY A 77 5.38 -4.52 8.53
C GLY A 77 4.82 -4.01 9.86
N LEU A 78 3.66 -4.52 10.24
CA LEU A 78 2.89 -3.99 11.36
C LEU A 78 3.04 -4.87 12.60
N GLN A 79 3.65 -4.30 13.63
CA GLN A 79 3.66 -4.91 14.96
C GLN A 79 2.48 -4.38 15.78
N SER A 80 1.73 -5.26 16.45
CA SER A 80 0.54 -4.89 17.22
C SER A 80 0.79 -3.78 18.26
N ASN A 81 1.96 -3.78 18.92
CA ASN A 81 2.33 -2.75 19.89
C ASN A 81 2.53 -1.35 19.29
N LYS A 82 2.72 -1.24 17.98
CA LYS A 82 2.87 0.04 17.26
C LYS A 82 1.53 0.62 16.79
N VAL A 83 0.51 -0.22 16.61
CA VAL A 83 -0.82 0.19 16.14
C VAL A 83 -1.38 1.35 16.96
N LYS A 84 -1.33 1.25 18.30
CA LYS A 84 -1.86 2.29 19.20
C LYS A 84 -1.27 3.69 18.98
N LEU A 85 -0.04 3.75 18.48
CA LEU A 85 0.68 5.02 18.33
C LEU A 85 0.24 5.76 17.06
N ILE A 86 -0.04 5.01 15.99
CA ILE A 86 -0.31 5.58 14.67
C ILE A 86 -1.78 5.50 14.26
N ALA A 87 -2.63 4.81 15.04
CA ALA A 87 -4.05 4.64 14.73
C ALA A 87 -4.81 5.96 14.46
N PRO A 88 -4.54 7.08 15.15
CA PRO A 88 -5.22 8.35 14.86
C PRO A 88 -4.85 8.97 13.50
N HIS A 89 -3.81 8.48 12.84
CA HIS A 89 -3.22 9.11 11.66
C HIS A 89 -3.35 8.26 10.39
N VAL A 90 -3.79 7.00 10.50
CA VAL A 90 -3.84 6.07 9.38
C VAL A 90 -5.26 5.98 8.81
N ALA A 91 -5.42 6.35 7.53
CA ALA A 91 -6.68 6.24 6.81
C ALA A 91 -6.92 4.82 6.25
N LEU A 92 -5.85 4.11 5.85
CA LEU A 92 -5.93 2.75 5.32
C LEU A 92 -4.72 1.92 5.76
N TRP A 93 -4.97 0.76 6.37
CA TRP A 93 -3.97 -0.20 6.77
C TRP A 93 -3.81 -1.27 5.69
N GLN A 94 -2.68 -1.27 4.96
CA GLN A 94 -2.52 -2.18 3.82
C GLN A 94 -1.77 -3.48 4.13
N SER A 95 -1.09 -3.57 5.28
CA SER A 95 -0.19 -4.66 5.62
C SER A 95 -0.71 -5.53 6.77
N VAL A 96 -2.02 -5.80 6.77
CA VAL A 96 -2.66 -6.60 7.82
C VAL A 96 -2.52 -8.08 7.49
N ASP A 97 -1.68 -8.81 8.25
CA ASP A 97 -1.31 -10.19 7.98
C ASP A 97 -1.38 -11.13 9.20
N SER A 98 -1.90 -10.64 10.33
CA SER A 98 -2.01 -11.48 11.54
C SER A 98 -3.25 -11.16 12.37
N MET A 99 -3.77 -12.17 13.07
CA MET A 99 -4.92 -12.03 13.97
C MET A 99 -4.67 -11.01 15.08
N SER A 100 -3.44 -10.95 15.60
CA SER A 100 -3.06 -10.00 16.64
C SER A 100 -3.14 -8.55 16.16
N VAL A 101 -2.77 -8.29 14.92
CA VAL A 101 -2.87 -6.97 14.29
C VAL A 101 -4.34 -6.60 14.03
N ILE A 102 -5.15 -7.53 13.51
CA ILE A 102 -6.60 -7.32 13.32
C ILE A 102 -7.26 -6.86 14.62
N HIS A 103 -7.08 -7.61 15.70
CA HIS A 103 -7.69 -7.28 17.00
C HIS A 103 -7.18 -5.96 17.58
N GLU A 104 -5.88 -5.65 17.42
CA GLU A 104 -5.35 -4.38 17.92
C GLU A 104 -5.83 -3.19 17.10
N ILE A 105 -5.95 -3.30 15.77
CA ILE A 105 -6.55 -2.23 14.94
C ILE A 105 -8.01 -2.03 15.33
N ALA A 106 -8.80 -3.09 15.42
CA ALA A 106 -10.22 -3.02 15.81
C ALA A 106 -10.41 -2.35 17.18
N LYS A 107 -9.51 -2.64 18.12
CA LYS A 107 -9.51 -2.03 19.46
C LYS A 107 -9.15 -0.54 19.44
N ARG A 108 -8.21 -0.11 18.58
CA ARG A 108 -7.66 1.26 18.57
C ARG A 108 -8.35 2.20 17.59
N ALA A 109 -8.87 1.65 16.52
CA ALA A 109 -9.56 2.36 15.45
C ALA A 109 -10.79 1.55 15.00
N PRO A 110 -11.87 1.51 15.79
CA PRO A 110 -13.11 0.82 15.42
C PRO A 110 -13.61 1.32 14.06
N GLY A 111 -13.98 0.38 13.16
CA GLY A 111 -14.42 0.71 11.82
C GLY A 111 -13.28 1.08 10.84
N ALA A 112 -12.02 0.88 11.22
CA ALA A 112 -10.89 1.19 10.35
C ALA A 112 -10.95 0.40 9.04
N ARG A 113 -10.53 1.07 7.95
CA ARG A 113 -10.38 0.49 6.61
C ARG A 113 -9.07 -0.28 6.53
N VAL A 114 -9.13 -1.51 6.05
CA VAL A 114 -7.96 -2.39 5.97
C VAL A 114 -7.89 -3.13 4.65
N LEU A 115 -6.67 -3.46 4.21
CA LEU A 115 -6.38 -4.49 3.23
C LEU A 115 -5.66 -5.64 3.93
N LEU A 116 -6.01 -6.87 3.59
CA LEU A 116 -5.27 -8.03 4.05
C LEU A 116 -4.06 -8.24 3.14
N GLN A 117 -2.87 -8.38 3.73
CA GLN A 117 -1.66 -8.67 2.96
C GLN A 117 -1.55 -10.17 2.70
N VAL A 118 -1.43 -10.55 1.43
CA VAL A 118 -1.35 -11.95 0.97
C VAL A 118 0.03 -12.24 0.39
N ASN A 119 0.63 -13.36 0.78
CA ASN A 119 1.85 -13.87 0.17
C ASN A 119 1.51 -14.68 -1.10
N THR A 120 1.52 -14.02 -2.25
CA THR A 120 1.25 -14.66 -3.55
C THR A 120 2.51 -15.17 -4.24
N THR A 121 3.68 -15.06 -3.60
CA THR A 121 4.97 -15.43 -4.19
C THR A 121 5.48 -16.79 -3.73
N GLY A 122 4.98 -17.29 -2.59
CA GLY A 122 5.52 -18.49 -1.93
C GLY A 122 6.90 -18.30 -1.29
N GLU A 123 7.44 -17.06 -1.29
CA GLU A 123 8.73 -16.77 -0.65
C GLU A 123 8.54 -16.71 0.87
N LEU A 124 9.16 -17.61 1.63
CA LEU A 124 9.04 -17.71 3.10
C LEU A 124 9.53 -16.45 3.84
N THR A 125 10.35 -15.64 3.20
CA THR A 125 10.89 -14.39 3.77
C THR A 125 9.93 -13.21 3.65
N LYS A 126 8.82 -13.35 2.92
CA LYS A 126 7.79 -12.33 2.76
C LYS A 126 6.66 -12.54 3.72
N GLY A 127 6.30 -11.47 4.43
CA GLY A 127 5.08 -11.43 5.22
C GLY A 127 3.82 -11.54 4.33
N GLY A 128 2.74 -11.92 4.94
CA GLY A 128 1.44 -12.05 4.31
C GLY A 128 0.74 -13.36 4.66
N ILE A 129 -0.56 -13.35 4.54
CA ILE A 129 -1.45 -14.50 4.75
C ILE A 129 -1.27 -15.46 3.58
N GLU A 130 -1.27 -16.75 3.83
CA GLU A 130 -1.31 -17.73 2.75
C GLU A 130 -2.64 -17.62 1.96
N PRO A 131 -2.63 -17.79 0.63
CA PRO A 131 -3.83 -17.64 -0.20
C PRO A 131 -5.05 -18.43 0.29
N HIS A 132 -4.84 -19.62 0.83
CA HIS A 132 -5.93 -20.50 1.32
C HIS A 132 -6.53 -20.04 2.67
N ASP A 133 -5.86 -19.15 3.42
CA ASP A 133 -6.32 -18.64 4.70
C ASP A 133 -7.07 -17.30 4.58
N VAL A 134 -7.08 -16.67 3.40
CA VAL A 134 -7.64 -15.32 3.21
C VAL A 134 -9.10 -15.24 3.67
N ALA A 135 -9.93 -16.24 3.35
CA ALA A 135 -11.34 -16.25 3.74
C ALA A 135 -11.50 -16.22 5.27
N SER A 136 -10.71 -16.99 6.01
CA SER A 136 -10.77 -17.04 7.48
C SER A 136 -10.32 -15.71 8.12
N PHE A 137 -9.29 -15.06 7.56
CA PHE A 137 -8.83 -13.74 8.01
C PHE A 137 -9.85 -12.65 7.71
N LEU A 138 -10.50 -12.72 6.54
CA LEU A 138 -11.59 -11.82 6.16
C LEU A 138 -12.74 -11.89 7.17
N ASP A 139 -13.21 -13.11 7.48
CA ASP A 139 -14.27 -13.32 8.46
C ASP A 139 -13.92 -12.75 9.84
N VAL A 140 -12.70 -13.00 10.33
CA VAL A 140 -12.25 -12.48 11.62
C VAL A 140 -12.17 -10.95 11.61
N ALA A 141 -11.66 -10.34 10.53
CA ALA A 141 -11.55 -8.89 10.43
C ALA A 141 -12.93 -8.21 10.41
N VAL A 142 -13.88 -8.76 9.65
CA VAL A 142 -15.27 -8.27 9.57
C VAL A 142 -15.97 -8.45 10.92
N GLN A 143 -15.83 -9.62 11.59
CA GLN A 143 -16.40 -9.86 12.92
C GLN A 143 -15.81 -8.94 13.98
N ALA A 144 -14.54 -8.54 13.84
CA ALA A 144 -13.91 -7.56 14.71
C ALA A 144 -14.39 -6.12 14.44
N GLY A 145 -15.24 -5.89 13.43
CA GLY A 145 -15.80 -4.59 13.08
C GLY A 145 -14.90 -3.73 12.19
N LEU A 146 -13.93 -4.33 11.48
CA LEU A 146 -13.12 -3.64 10.49
C LEU A 146 -13.80 -3.64 9.11
N VAL A 147 -13.48 -2.64 8.29
CA VAL A 147 -13.92 -2.54 6.90
C VAL A 147 -12.82 -3.10 6.01
N VAL A 148 -12.96 -4.34 5.54
CA VAL A 148 -12.01 -4.95 4.61
C VAL A 148 -12.36 -4.53 3.19
N GLU A 149 -11.58 -3.63 2.60
CA GLU A 149 -11.82 -3.12 1.26
C GLU A 149 -11.20 -3.98 0.16
N GLY A 150 -10.17 -4.74 0.49
CA GLY A 150 -9.44 -5.51 -0.49
C GLY A 150 -8.22 -6.24 0.05
N LEU A 151 -7.34 -6.57 -0.87
CA LEU A 151 -6.11 -7.28 -0.61
C LEU A 151 -4.90 -6.51 -1.11
N MET A 152 -3.73 -6.78 -0.49
CA MET A 152 -2.45 -6.24 -0.90
C MET A 152 -1.42 -7.36 -1.06
N THR A 153 -0.52 -7.24 -2.03
CA THR A 153 0.67 -8.09 -2.11
C THR A 153 1.93 -7.29 -2.44
N ILE A 154 3.07 -7.85 -2.04
CA ILE A 154 4.39 -7.43 -2.49
C ILE A 154 4.84 -8.45 -3.53
N GLY A 155 5.06 -8.02 -4.77
CA GLY A 155 5.49 -8.86 -5.87
C GLY A 155 6.78 -9.64 -5.56
N PRO A 156 7.15 -10.64 -6.37
CA PRO A 156 8.33 -11.47 -6.14
C PRO A 156 9.62 -10.65 -6.19
N THR A 157 10.64 -11.12 -5.47
CA THR A 157 11.98 -10.49 -5.45
C THR A 157 12.69 -10.65 -6.81
N THR A 158 12.32 -11.66 -7.58
CA THR A 158 12.84 -11.90 -8.93
C THR A 158 12.45 -10.80 -9.91
N THR A 159 13.29 -10.59 -10.91
CA THR A 159 13.02 -9.66 -12.03
C THR A 159 12.24 -10.33 -13.17
N GLY A 160 11.88 -11.60 -13.04
CA GLY A 160 11.15 -12.36 -14.05
C GLY A 160 9.74 -11.80 -14.30
N VAL A 161 9.44 -11.51 -15.56
CA VAL A 161 8.13 -10.97 -15.97
C VAL A 161 7.01 -11.96 -15.64
N ARG A 162 7.25 -13.24 -15.91
CA ARG A 162 6.27 -14.30 -15.72
C ARG A 162 5.89 -14.50 -14.25
N GLU A 163 6.87 -14.58 -13.37
CA GLU A 163 6.65 -14.75 -11.93
C GLU A 163 5.88 -13.58 -11.33
N ARG A 164 6.15 -12.36 -11.80
CA ARG A 164 5.39 -11.16 -11.40
C ARG A 164 3.93 -11.27 -11.85
N GLN A 165 3.69 -11.63 -13.12
CA GLN A 165 2.34 -11.79 -13.64
C GLN A 165 1.56 -12.89 -12.90
N GLU A 166 2.19 -14.03 -12.62
CA GLU A 166 1.58 -15.12 -11.86
C GLU A 166 1.16 -14.65 -10.46
N SER A 167 2.04 -13.93 -9.74
CA SER A 167 1.77 -13.37 -8.42
C SER A 167 0.62 -12.36 -8.46
N PHE A 168 0.63 -11.41 -9.39
CA PHE A 168 -0.38 -10.37 -9.51
C PHE A 168 -1.74 -10.91 -9.95
N THR A 169 -1.75 -11.81 -10.92
CA THR A 169 -2.97 -12.50 -11.37
C THR A 169 -3.59 -13.33 -10.24
N SER A 170 -2.75 -13.99 -9.43
CA SER A 170 -3.22 -14.73 -8.26
C SER A 170 -3.93 -13.81 -7.27
N LEU A 171 -3.36 -12.65 -6.93
CA LEU A 171 -4.01 -11.69 -6.03
C LEU A 171 -5.33 -11.19 -6.61
N ARG A 172 -5.35 -10.79 -7.89
CA ARG A 172 -6.56 -10.29 -8.55
C ARG A 172 -7.69 -11.32 -8.49
N ARG A 173 -7.38 -12.58 -8.81
CA ARG A 173 -8.35 -13.68 -8.73
C ARG A 173 -8.95 -13.82 -7.32
N ILE A 174 -8.12 -13.77 -6.27
CA ILE A 174 -8.63 -13.87 -4.89
C ILE A 174 -9.52 -12.68 -4.53
N VAL A 175 -9.15 -11.45 -4.94
CA VAL A 175 -9.98 -10.25 -4.73
C VAL A 175 -11.35 -10.42 -5.39
N ASP A 176 -11.39 -10.95 -6.63
CA ASP A 176 -12.64 -11.19 -7.36
C ASP A 176 -13.48 -12.29 -6.70
N GLU A 177 -12.86 -13.40 -6.30
CA GLU A 177 -13.52 -14.52 -5.60
C GLU A 177 -14.12 -14.09 -4.25
N MET A 178 -13.49 -13.17 -3.55
CA MET A 178 -13.97 -12.62 -2.27
C MET A 178 -14.96 -11.46 -2.44
N GLY A 179 -15.23 -11.00 -3.67
CA GLY A 179 -16.11 -9.87 -3.94
C GLY A 179 -15.59 -8.53 -3.40
N LEU A 180 -14.26 -8.39 -3.28
CA LEU A 180 -13.62 -7.18 -2.77
C LEU A 180 -13.31 -6.19 -3.92
N SER A 181 -13.13 -4.90 -3.59
CA SER A 181 -12.97 -3.85 -4.60
C SER A 181 -11.51 -3.42 -4.82
N VAL A 182 -10.67 -3.46 -3.76
CA VAL A 182 -9.30 -2.95 -3.82
C VAL A 182 -8.30 -4.08 -4.04
N CYS A 183 -7.49 -3.95 -5.09
CA CYS A 183 -6.35 -4.81 -5.38
C CYS A 183 -5.08 -3.96 -5.37
N SER A 184 -4.40 -3.89 -4.21
CA SER A 184 -3.19 -3.10 -4.05
C SER A 184 -1.95 -3.92 -4.38
N MET A 185 -1.36 -3.69 -5.55
CA MET A 185 -0.15 -4.36 -6.03
C MET A 185 0.59 -3.49 -7.04
N GLY A 186 1.89 -3.74 -7.17
CA GLY A 186 2.77 -2.94 -8.03
C GLY A 186 3.49 -1.82 -7.30
N MET A 187 4.79 -1.74 -7.54
CA MET A 187 5.71 -0.74 -7.03
C MET A 187 6.48 -0.08 -8.17
N SER A 188 7.47 0.75 -7.86
CA SER A 188 8.23 1.53 -8.84
C SER A 188 8.73 0.75 -10.07
N ASP A 189 9.09 -0.53 -9.89
CA ASP A 189 9.72 -1.34 -10.94
C ASP A 189 8.75 -2.27 -11.69
N ASP A 190 7.51 -2.41 -11.20
CA ASP A 190 6.56 -3.39 -11.70
C ASP A 190 5.08 -2.93 -11.74
N PHE A 191 4.82 -1.64 -11.42
CA PHE A 191 3.43 -1.13 -11.38
C PHE A 191 2.71 -1.22 -12.73
N VAL A 192 3.42 -1.08 -13.86
CA VAL A 192 2.82 -1.23 -15.19
C VAL A 192 2.26 -2.63 -15.37
N GLN A 193 3.06 -3.67 -15.04
CA GLN A 193 2.61 -5.07 -15.11
C GLN A 193 1.47 -5.34 -14.11
N ALA A 194 1.53 -4.73 -12.92
CA ALA A 194 0.47 -4.87 -11.94
C ALA A 194 -0.85 -4.28 -12.45
N VAL A 195 -0.82 -3.12 -13.13
CA VAL A 195 -2.00 -2.50 -13.75
C VAL A 195 -2.55 -3.39 -14.87
N GLU A 196 -1.70 -3.94 -15.74
CA GLU A 196 -2.10 -4.91 -16.78
C GLU A 196 -2.77 -6.17 -16.18
N CYS A 197 -2.40 -6.54 -14.94
CA CYS A 197 -3.02 -7.64 -14.18
C CYS A 197 -4.23 -7.21 -13.33
N GLY A 198 -4.74 -5.97 -13.46
CA GLY A 198 -5.94 -5.49 -12.78
C GLY A 198 -5.70 -4.89 -11.40
N SER A 199 -4.52 -4.31 -11.15
CA SER A 199 -4.29 -3.47 -9.96
C SER A 199 -5.24 -2.27 -9.95
N THR A 200 -5.85 -1.99 -8.81
CA THR A 200 -6.64 -0.77 -8.57
C THR A 200 -5.90 0.26 -7.73
N MET A 201 -4.72 -0.10 -7.19
CA MET A 201 -3.90 0.77 -6.35
C MET A 201 -2.42 0.40 -6.50
N VAL A 202 -1.59 1.36 -6.90
CA VAL A 202 -0.14 1.18 -7.01
C VAL A 202 0.61 2.01 -5.97
N ARG A 203 1.78 1.54 -5.52
CA ARG A 203 2.59 2.15 -4.46
C ARG A 203 3.97 2.51 -5.02
N VAL A 204 4.14 3.77 -5.39
CA VAL A 204 5.33 4.23 -6.12
C VAL A 204 6.18 5.15 -5.24
N GLY A 205 7.47 4.86 -5.11
CA GLY A 205 8.42 5.64 -4.32
C GLY A 205 9.60 6.16 -5.14
N SER A 206 10.55 5.30 -5.47
CA SER A 206 11.80 5.68 -6.16
C SER A 206 11.59 6.36 -7.52
N ARG A 207 10.51 6.04 -8.22
CA ARG A 207 10.15 6.73 -9.48
C ARG A 207 9.73 8.18 -9.25
N LEU A 208 9.17 8.51 -8.07
CA LEU A 208 8.71 9.85 -7.74
C LEU A 208 9.82 10.69 -7.10
N PHE A 209 10.56 10.13 -6.16
CA PHE A 209 11.50 10.89 -5.32
C PHE A 209 12.98 10.62 -5.64
N GLY A 210 13.26 9.70 -6.59
CA GLY A 210 14.62 9.25 -6.88
C GLY A 210 15.11 8.17 -5.91
N GLN A 211 16.36 7.75 -6.12
CA GLN A 211 17.01 6.82 -5.19
C GLN A 211 17.33 7.53 -3.88
N ARG A 212 17.21 6.80 -2.78
CA ARG A 212 17.56 7.30 -1.46
C ARG A 212 19.07 7.55 -1.39
N LEU A 213 19.45 8.68 -0.87
CA LEU A 213 20.83 8.86 -0.43
C LEU A 213 21.04 7.94 0.78
N ALA A 214 21.98 7.01 0.65
CA ALA A 214 22.33 6.05 1.70
C ALA A 214 22.92 6.78 2.91
#